data_b62201a2287bc1735b1c65c5adc418fa
#
_entry.id   b62201a2287bc1735b1c65c5adc418fa
#
_cell.length_a   1.000
_cell.length_b   1.000
_cell.length_c   1.000
_cell.angle_alpha   90.00
_cell.angle_beta   90.00
_cell.angle_gamma   90.00
#
_symmetry.space_group_name_H-M   'P 1'
#
loop_
_entity.id
_entity.type
_entity.pdbx_description
1 polymer ?
#
loop_
_entity_poly.entity_id
_entity_poly.type
_entity_poly.pdbx_seq_one_letter_code
_entity_poly.pdbx_strand_id
1 'polypeptide(L)'
;MTNGEKKTFQSCIVAARTMEEAAAKAKELAQQAVCTSEGKRPCGICRDCRKTLRNIHPDVITVGLPLDDKGKPKKEIVVEQIRALISDAYIMPNEAERKVYIIENADLMNLNAQNAALKLLEEPPAGAVLLLCAVNVPALLPTVRSRCTLINCGGDDAQDAPEMQKLSLEYLSAVASGLKSKLCEFCFANEGMDVPSAADFIRCTSNILTDMLTFKRDAMGMKKDELMGLIRLMDECRMYLKVNTGVKHIFGMILVKGKGK
;
A
#
# COMPACT_ATOMS: atom_id res chain seq x y z
N MET A 1 33.41 -8.53 -8.25
CA MET A 1 32.71 -7.63 -9.18
C MET A 1 31.30 -8.16 -9.31
N THR A 2 30.41 -7.76 -8.42
CA THR A 2 29.01 -8.21 -8.38
C THR A 2 28.20 -7.20 -9.19
N ASN A 3 27.74 -7.66 -10.36
CA ASN A 3 26.75 -6.94 -11.16
C ASN A 3 25.48 -6.72 -10.31
N GLY A 4 25.29 -5.49 -9.84
CA GLY A 4 24.01 -5.05 -9.31
C GLY A 4 22.98 -5.07 -10.43
N GLU A 5 22.17 -6.14 -10.51
CA GLU A 5 21.05 -6.22 -11.41
C GLU A 5 20.17 -4.99 -11.19
N LYS A 6 20.12 -4.13 -12.23
CA LYS A 6 19.14 -3.04 -12.32
C LYS A 6 17.76 -3.71 -12.26
N LYS A 7 17.13 -3.77 -11.09
CA LYS A 7 15.71 -4.13 -10.97
C LYS A 7 14.90 -3.13 -11.80
N THR A 8 14.67 -3.49 -13.06
CA THR A 8 13.93 -2.67 -14.02
C THR A 8 12.44 -3.00 -13.83
N PHE A 9 11.77 -2.30 -12.91
CA PHE A 9 10.32 -2.38 -12.84
C PHE A 9 9.73 -1.51 -13.98
N GLN A 10 8.90 -2.12 -14.81
CA GLN A 10 8.23 -1.43 -15.92
C GLN A 10 6.79 -1.07 -15.55
N SER A 11 6.04 -2.01 -14.97
CA SER A 11 4.66 -1.80 -14.54
C SER A 11 4.52 -2.15 -13.06
N CYS A 12 4.14 -1.20 -12.23
CA CYS A 12 4.01 -1.38 -10.78
C CYS A 12 2.68 -0.84 -10.27
N ILE A 13 2.09 -1.55 -9.31
CA ILE A 13 1.05 -1.03 -8.44
C ILE A 13 1.72 -0.52 -7.17
N VAL A 14 1.56 0.76 -6.88
CA VAL A 14 2.05 1.43 -5.68
C VAL A 14 0.88 1.51 -4.70
N ALA A 15 0.83 0.55 -3.78
CA ALA A 15 -0.24 0.43 -2.80
C ALA A 15 0.12 1.13 -1.50
N ALA A 16 -0.77 1.96 -0.97
CA ALA A 16 -0.60 2.66 0.30
C ALA A 16 -1.94 2.78 1.04
N ARG A 17 -1.91 3.31 2.26
CA ARG A 17 -3.13 3.56 3.03
C ARG A 17 -3.85 4.83 2.58
N THR A 18 -3.08 5.83 2.19
CA THR A 18 -3.59 7.09 1.66
C THR A 18 -3.02 7.33 0.26
N MET A 19 -3.71 8.16 -0.52
CA MET A 19 -3.24 8.50 -1.85
C MET A 19 -1.98 9.36 -1.80
N GLU A 20 -1.84 10.19 -0.77
CA GLU A 20 -0.64 11.01 -0.53
C GLU A 20 0.60 10.14 -0.36
N GLU A 21 0.52 9.05 0.42
CA GLU A 21 1.61 8.10 0.60
C GLU A 21 1.95 7.38 -0.71
N ALA A 22 0.93 6.91 -1.45
CA ALA A 22 1.12 6.27 -2.74
C ALA A 22 1.78 7.21 -3.76
N ALA A 23 1.28 8.46 -3.86
CA ALA A 23 1.82 9.48 -4.75
C ALA A 23 3.26 9.88 -4.37
N ALA A 24 3.57 10.02 -3.08
CA ALA A 24 4.91 10.32 -2.61
C ALA A 24 5.90 9.20 -3.00
N LYS A 25 5.51 7.93 -2.83
CA LYS A 25 6.33 6.78 -3.23
C LYS A 25 6.47 6.67 -4.74
N ALA A 26 5.40 6.87 -5.49
CA ALA A 26 5.46 6.88 -6.95
C ALA A 26 6.39 7.99 -7.47
N LYS A 27 6.39 9.15 -6.83
CA LYS A 27 7.29 10.25 -7.14
C LYS A 27 8.76 9.93 -6.85
N GLU A 28 9.04 9.24 -5.74
CA GLU A 28 10.38 8.72 -5.43
C GLU A 28 10.85 7.72 -6.51
N LEU A 29 9.99 6.78 -6.90
CA LEU A 29 10.28 5.81 -7.96
C LEU A 29 10.47 6.49 -9.32
N ALA A 30 9.67 7.52 -9.63
CA ALA A 30 9.84 8.31 -10.83
C ALA A 30 11.20 9.05 -10.84
N GLN A 31 11.59 9.68 -9.71
CA GLN A 31 12.92 10.27 -9.58
C GLN A 31 14.03 9.23 -9.78
N GLN A 32 13.87 8.01 -9.24
CA GLN A 32 14.84 6.93 -9.42
C GLN A 32 14.96 6.54 -10.89
N ALA A 33 13.85 6.52 -11.64
CA ALA A 33 13.81 6.12 -13.05
C ALA A 33 14.46 7.15 -13.98
N VAL A 34 14.28 8.46 -13.70
CA VAL A 34 14.83 9.55 -14.54
C VAL A 34 16.18 10.09 -14.04
N CYS A 35 16.65 9.65 -12.88
CA CYS A 35 17.90 10.14 -12.28
C CYS A 35 19.12 9.79 -13.12
N THR A 36 19.93 10.80 -13.46
CA THR A 36 21.15 10.68 -14.26
C THR A 36 22.40 10.36 -13.44
N SER A 37 22.29 10.25 -12.10
CA SER A 37 23.43 9.94 -11.24
C SER A 37 23.96 8.52 -11.46
N GLU A 38 25.27 8.34 -11.50
CA GLU A 38 25.92 7.01 -11.56
C GLU A 38 25.94 6.31 -10.19
N GLY A 39 25.75 7.07 -9.10
CA GLY A 39 25.72 6.56 -7.73
C GLY A 39 24.33 6.15 -7.26
N LYS A 40 24.04 6.45 -5.97
CA LYS A 40 22.72 6.17 -5.38
C LYS A 40 21.62 6.93 -6.10
N ARG A 41 20.56 6.22 -6.52
CA ARG A 41 19.35 6.79 -7.14
C ARG A 41 18.14 6.60 -6.23
N PRO A 42 17.26 7.62 -6.09
CA PRO A 42 17.40 8.99 -6.60
C PRO A 42 18.49 9.76 -5.83
N CYS A 43 19.24 10.63 -6.52
CA CYS A 43 20.25 11.48 -5.86
C CYS A 43 19.66 12.75 -5.24
N GLY A 44 18.44 13.15 -5.60
CA GLY A 44 17.73 14.33 -5.12
C GLY A 44 18.27 15.69 -5.62
N ILE A 45 19.49 15.74 -6.15
CA ILE A 45 20.19 16.99 -6.50
C ILE A 45 20.36 17.23 -8.01
N CYS A 46 20.32 16.20 -8.86
CA CYS A 46 20.42 16.38 -10.29
C CYS A 46 19.21 17.17 -10.87
N ARG A 47 19.35 17.66 -12.11
CA ARG A 47 18.33 18.43 -12.79
C ARG A 47 16.99 17.68 -12.83
N ASP A 48 17.02 16.39 -13.17
CA ASP A 48 15.82 15.57 -13.35
C ASP A 48 15.14 15.26 -12.03
N CYS A 49 15.90 14.93 -10.99
CA CYS A 49 15.34 14.77 -9.64
C CYS A 49 14.63 16.05 -9.15
N ARG A 50 15.24 17.24 -9.38
CA ARG A 50 14.63 18.51 -8.97
C ARG A 50 13.40 18.86 -9.78
N LYS A 51 13.40 18.60 -11.11
CA LYS A 51 12.22 18.80 -11.96
C LYS A 51 11.06 17.89 -11.53
N THR A 52 11.35 16.62 -11.25
CA THR A 52 10.34 15.67 -10.78
C THR A 52 9.74 16.10 -9.44
N LEU A 53 10.57 16.57 -8.49
CA LEU A 53 10.07 17.09 -7.21
C LEU A 53 9.09 18.26 -7.40
N ARG A 54 9.33 19.10 -8.39
CA ARG A 54 8.51 20.29 -8.69
C ARG A 54 7.32 19.98 -9.63
N ASN A 55 7.13 18.71 -10.03
CA ASN A 55 6.11 18.27 -11.01
C ASN A 55 6.22 19.00 -12.37
N ILE A 56 7.43 19.31 -12.82
CA ILE A 56 7.70 20.00 -14.09
C ILE A 56 8.62 19.21 -15.04
N HIS A 57 8.83 17.92 -14.75
CA HIS A 57 9.64 17.07 -15.63
C HIS A 57 8.81 16.63 -16.84
N PRO A 58 9.26 16.88 -18.10
CA PRO A 58 8.47 16.58 -19.30
C PRO A 58 8.24 15.06 -19.50
N ASP A 59 9.15 14.23 -19.00
CA ASP A 59 9.07 12.78 -19.10
C ASP A 59 8.49 12.10 -17.84
N VAL A 60 7.92 12.88 -16.91
CA VAL A 60 7.16 12.34 -15.77
C VAL A 60 5.75 12.91 -15.85
N ILE A 61 4.83 12.09 -16.30
CA ILE A 61 3.45 12.46 -16.60
C ILE A 61 2.55 11.88 -15.52
N THR A 62 1.78 12.73 -14.84
CA THR A 62 0.80 12.31 -13.84
C THR A 62 -0.61 12.43 -14.42
N VAL A 63 -1.36 11.31 -14.31
CA VAL A 63 -2.77 11.23 -14.67
C VAL A 63 -3.55 10.97 -13.39
N GLY A 64 -4.49 11.84 -13.08
CA GLY A 64 -5.39 11.73 -11.93
C GLY A 64 -6.86 11.85 -12.33
N LEU A 65 -7.73 11.99 -11.33
CA LEU A 65 -9.15 12.20 -11.55
C LEU A 65 -9.36 13.47 -12.39
N PRO A 66 -10.14 13.39 -13.49
CA PRO A 66 -10.41 14.57 -14.32
C PRO A 66 -11.29 15.54 -13.53
N LEU A 67 -11.14 16.84 -13.81
CA LEU A 67 -12.00 17.85 -13.22
C LEU A 67 -13.28 18.00 -14.04
N ASP A 68 -14.40 18.31 -13.38
CA ASP A 68 -15.64 18.72 -14.03
C ASP A 68 -15.57 20.22 -14.43
N ASP A 69 -16.61 20.71 -15.10
CA ASP A 69 -16.71 22.11 -15.54
C ASP A 69 -16.70 23.13 -14.39
N LYS A 70 -16.89 22.65 -13.15
CA LYS A 70 -16.85 23.46 -11.92
C LYS A 70 -15.53 23.30 -11.17
N GLY A 71 -14.52 22.62 -11.76
CA GLY A 71 -13.21 22.39 -11.16
C GLY A 71 -13.19 21.35 -10.03
N LYS A 72 -14.24 20.53 -9.88
CA LYS A 72 -14.27 19.44 -8.88
C LYS A 72 -13.78 18.13 -9.50
N PRO A 73 -13.05 17.29 -8.76
CA PRO A 73 -12.61 16.01 -9.27
C PRO A 73 -13.84 15.11 -9.55
N LYS A 74 -13.83 14.48 -10.72
CA LYS A 74 -14.81 13.45 -11.07
C LYS A 74 -14.58 12.18 -10.23
N LYS A 75 -15.55 11.26 -10.27
CA LYS A 75 -15.53 10.07 -9.41
C LYS A 75 -14.65 8.93 -9.95
N GLU A 76 -14.27 8.99 -11.22
CA GLU A 76 -13.55 7.91 -11.90
C GLU A 76 -12.59 8.44 -12.97
N ILE A 77 -11.56 7.65 -13.27
CA ILE A 77 -10.69 7.84 -14.43
C ILE A 77 -11.32 7.12 -15.61
N VAL A 78 -11.50 7.86 -16.69
CA VAL A 78 -12.19 7.37 -17.90
C VAL A 78 -11.20 6.87 -18.95
N VAL A 79 -11.71 6.04 -19.88
CA VAL A 79 -10.89 5.37 -20.90
C VAL A 79 -10.14 6.34 -21.81
N GLU A 80 -10.68 7.53 -22.06
CA GLU A 80 -10.07 8.57 -22.91
C GLU A 80 -8.72 9.03 -22.35
N GLN A 81 -8.62 9.19 -21.02
CA GLN A 81 -7.37 9.57 -20.36
C GLN A 81 -6.29 8.48 -20.51
N ILE A 82 -6.69 7.22 -20.37
CA ILE A 82 -5.78 6.08 -20.53
C ILE A 82 -5.37 5.90 -21.99
N ARG A 83 -6.26 6.14 -22.96
CA ARG A 83 -5.92 6.12 -24.38
C ARG A 83 -4.92 7.22 -24.76
N ALA A 84 -5.10 8.43 -24.21
CA ALA A 84 -4.13 9.52 -24.39
C ALA A 84 -2.76 9.14 -23.82
N LEU A 85 -2.71 8.57 -22.61
CA LEU A 85 -1.49 8.05 -22.00
C LEU A 85 -0.84 6.96 -22.87
N ILE A 86 -1.62 6.00 -23.38
CA ILE A 86 -1.13 4.94 -24.28
C ILE A 86 -0.48 5.54 -25.52
N SER A 87 -1.15 6.50 -26.18
CA SER A 87 -0.62 7.16 -27.38
C SER A 87 0.70 7.87 -27.09
N ASP A 88 0.81 8.54 -25.96
CA ASP A 88 2.03 9.24 -25.52
C ASP A 88 3.16 8.28 -25.15
N ALA A 89 2.83 7.08 -24.65
CA ALA A 89 3.83 6.10 -24.23
C ALA A 89 4.71 5.57 -25.37
N TYR A 90 4.22 5.62 -26.59
CA TYR A 90 4.99 5.25 -27.79
C TYR A 90 5.87 6.39 -28.34
N ILE A 91 5.78 7.59 -27.76
CA ILE A 91 6.63 8.72 -28.11
C ILE A 91 7.91 8.68 -27.26
N MET A 92 9.05 8.86 -27.90
CA MET A 92 10.36 8.87 -27.23
C MET A 92 10.41 9.92 -26.11
N PRO A 93 11.15 9.65 -25.01
CA PRO A 93 11.38 10.64 -23.96
C PRO A 93 12.03 11.92 -24.52
N ASN A 94 11.76 13.05 -23.88
CA ASN A 94 12.30 14.35 -24.28
C ASN A 94 13.70 14.63 -23.71
N GLU A 95 13.89 14.39 -22.41
CA GLU A 95 15.12 14.77 -21.70
C GLU A 95 15.76 13.58 -20.97
N ALA A 96 14.97 12.63 -20.49
CA ALA A 96 15.44 11.48 -19.74
C ALA A 96 15.62 10.25 -20.61
N GLU A 97 16.32 9.21 -20.09
CA GLU A 97 16.38 7.88 -20.74
C GLU A 97 15.06 7.13 -20.67
N ARG A 98 14.18 7.51 -19.77
CA ARG A 98 12.90 6.86 -19.47
C ARG A 98 11.76 7.84 -19.32
N LYS A 99 10.57 7.38 -19.71
CA LYS A 99 9.33 8.13 -19.55
C LYS A 99 8.48 7.45 -18.50
N VAL A 100 8.04 8.20 -17.48
CA VAL A 100 7.32 7.67 -16.33
C VAL A 100 5.89 8.18 -16.32
N TYR A 101 4.95 7.27 -16.16
CA TYR A 101 3.53 7.56 -16.04
C TYR A 101 3.07 7.20 -14.63
N ILE A 102 2.60 8.18 -13.89
CA ILE A 102 2.00 8.02 -12.57
C ILE A 102 0.48 8.13 -12.76
N ILE A 103 -0.25 7.05 -12.47
CA ILE A 103 -1.71 7.04 -12.48
C ILE A 103 -2.18 7.11 -11.03
N GLU A 104 -2.54 8.31 -10.56
CA GLU A 104 -3.10 8.49 -9.22
C GLU A 104 -4.54 8.00 -9.18
N ASN A 105 -4.97 7.42 -8.06
CA ASN A 105 -6.29 6.80 -7.91
C ASN A 105 -6.59 5.73 -8.97
N ALA A 106 -5.62 4.88 -9.28
CA ALA A 106 -5.79 3.85 -10.30
C ALA A 106 -6.93 2.87 -9.96
N ASP A 107 -7.24 2.68 -8.69
CA ASP A 107 -8.38 1.91 -8.19
C ASP A 107 -9.75 2.56 -8.50
N LEU A 108 -9.77 3.82 -8.94
CA LEU A 108 -10.95 4.51 -9.45
C LEU A 108 -11.03 4.53 -10.99
N MET A 109 -10.17 3.79 -11.69
CA MET A 109 -10.35 3.57 -13.13
C MET A 109 -11.62 2.76 -13.39
N ASN A 110 -12.47 3.23 -14.31
CA ASN A 110 -13.61 2.43 -14.74
C ASN A 110 -13.15 1.17 -15.52
N LEU A 111 -14.05 0.23 -15.70
CA LEU A 111 -13.75 -1.07 -16.32
C LEU A 111 -13.11 -0.93 -17.70
N ASN A 112 -13.59 0.03 -18.51
CA ASN A 112 -13.08 0.27 -19.86
C ASN A 112 -11.66 0.84 -19.83
N ALA A 113 -11.35 1.72 -18.88
CA ALA A 113 -10.02 2.28 -18.66
C ALA A 113 -9.02 1.19 -18.26
N GLN A 114 -9.39 0.32 -17.30
CA GLN A 114 -8.56 -0.79 -16.88
C GLN A 114 -8.28 -1.77 -18.03
N ASN A 115 -9.30 -2.14 -18.80
CA ASN A 115 -9.14 -3.03 -19.96
C ASN A 115 -8.26 -2.39 -21.04
N ALA A 116 -8.40 -1.09 -21.31
CA ALA A 116 -7.56 -0.40 -22.29
C ALA A 116 -6.07 -0.41 -21.89
N ALA A 117 -5.76 -0.33 -20.60
CA ALA A 117 -4.40 -0.34 -20.09
C ALA A 117 -3.69 -1.70 -20.21
N LEU A 118 -4.41 -2.82 -20.34
CA LEU A 118 -3.85 -4.18 -20.24
C LEU A 118 -2.68 -4.42 -21.21
N LYS A 119 -2.82 -4.02 -22.47
CA LYS A 119 -1.76 -4.23 -23.47
C LYS A 119 -0.50 -3.44 -23.14
N LEU A 120 -0.65 -2.20 -22.66
CA LEU A 120 0.48 -1.36 -22.26
C LEU A 120 1.17 -1.89 -20.99
N LEU A 121 0.40 -2.48 -20.06
CA LEU A 121 0.95 -3.07 -18.84
C LEU A 121 1.69 -4.38 -19.11
N GLU A 122 1.27 -5.15 -20.12
CA GLU A 122 1.87 -6.42 -20.51
C GLU A 122 3.17 -6.20 -21.29
N GLU A 123 3.15 -5.31 -22.27
CA GLU A 123 4.27 -5.00 -23.15
C GLU A 123 4.51 -3.49 -23.23
N PRO A 124 5.04 -2.88 -22.16
CA PRO A 124 5.34 -1.46 -22.18
C PRO A 124 6.45 -1.14 -23.20
N PRO A 125 6.37 -0.03 -23.94
CA PRO A 125 7.42 0.41 -24.82
C PRO A 125 8.77 0.53 -24.10
N ALA A 126 9.87 0.38 -24.83
CA ALA A 126 11.21 0.50 -24.28
C ALA A 126 11.38 1.86 -23.58
N GLY A 127 11.80 1.83 -22.33
CA GLY A 127 11.98 3.04 -21.51
C GLY A 127 10.71 3.55 -20.81
N ALA A 128 9.52 3.02 -21.10
CA ALA A 128 8.31 3.39 -20.38
C ALA A 128 8.26 2.71 -18.99
N VAL A 129 7.82 3.46 -17.98
CA VAL A 129 7.57 3.02 -16.61
C VAL A 129 6.17 3.44 -16.21
N LEU A 130 5.36 2.49 -15.73
CA LEU A 130 3.98 2.73 -15.32
C LEU A 130 3.83 2.48 -13.81
N LEU A 131 3.37 3.49 -13.09
CA LEU A 131 3.17 3.47 -11.65
C LEU A 131 1.68 3.74 -11.36
N LEU A 132 0.97 2.69 -10.96
CA LEU A 132 -0.45 2.73 -10.62
C LEU A 132 -0.61 2.93 -9.11
N CYS A 133 -0.94 4.13 -8.66
CA CYS A 133 -1.17 4.42 -7.25
C CYS A 133 -2.59 3.99 -6.85
N ALA A 134 -2.70 3.15 -5.83
CA ALA A 134 -3.98 2.62 -5.37
C ALA A 134 -4.04 2.50 -3.85
N VAL A 135 -5.18 2.91 -3.27
CA VAL A 135 -5.51 2.66 -1.86
C VAL A 135 -6.27 1.35 -1.73
N ASN A 136 -7.16 1.04 -2.67
CA ASN A 136 -7.95 -0.18 -2.71
C ASN A 136 -7.50 -1.10 -3.86
N VAL A 137 -6.38 -1.80 -3.70
CA VAL A 137 -5.85 -2.72 -4.71
C VAL A 137 -6.87 -3.77 -5.20
N PRO A 138 -7.76 -4.35 -4.36
CA PRO A 138 -8.83 -5.25 -4.81
C PRO A 138 -9.80 -4.66 -5.83
N ALA A 139 -9.95 -3.34 -5.94
CA ALA A 139 -10.79 -2.69 -6.96
C ALA A 139 -10.17 -2.77 -8.37
N LEU A 140 -8.87 -3.01 -8.46
CA LEU A 140 -8.21 -3.29 -9.74
C LEU A 140 -8.54 -4.70 -10.21
N LEU A 141 -8.79 -4.85 -11.50
CA LEU A 141 -9.04 -6.16 -12.13
C LEU A 141 -7.90 -7.15 -11.83
N PRO A 142 -8.21 -8.43 -11.65
CA PRO A 142 -7.18 -9.48 -11.51
C PRO A 142 -6.17 -9.48 -12.67
N THR A 143 -6.64 -9.17 -13.89
CA THR A 143 -5.82 -9.07 -15.10
C THR A 143 -4.84 -7.90 -15.07
N VAL A 144 -5.17 -6.78 -14.45
CA VAL A 144 -4.25 -5.65 -14.20
C VAL A 144 -3.24 -6.04 -13.12
N ARG A 145 -3.72 -6.61 -12.01
CA ARG A 145 -2.86 -7.01 -10.88
C ARG A 145 -1.82 -8.06 -11.25
N SER A 146 -2.17 -9.01 -12.13
CA SER A 146 -1.24 -10.06 -12.56
C SER A 146 -0.09 -9.56 -13.47
N ARG A 147 -0.23 -8.37 -14.07
CA ARG A 147 0.76 -7.75 -14.98
C ARG A 147 1.62 -6.70 -14.31
N CYS A 148 1.34 -6.38 -13.05
CA CYS A 148 2.07 -5.36 -12.31
C CYS A 148 2.80 -5.96 -11.11
N THR A 149 4.00 -5.46 -10.83
CA THR A 149 4.68 -5.73 -9.57
C THR A 149 4.03 -4.91 -8.47
N LEU A 150 3.59 -5.56 -7.38
CA LEU A 150 3.02 -4.86 -6.23
C LEU A 150 4.13 -4.28 -5.36
N ILE A 151 4.09 -2.98 -5.13
CA ILE A 151 4.95 -2.24 -4.21
C ILE A 151 4.05 -1.70 -3.10
N ASN A 152 4.15 -2.27 -1.91
CA ASN A 152 3.43 -1.78 -0.74
C ASN A 152 4.22 -0.64 -0.10
N CYS A 153 3.63 0.57 -0.03
CA CYS A 153 4.24 1.72 0.64
C CYS A 153 4.06 1.68 2.15
N GLY A 154 3.05 0.97 2.61
CA GLY A 154 2.96 0.50 3.99
C GLY A 154 3.70 -0.82 4.07
N GLY A 155 5.03 -0.76 4.03
CA GLY A 155 5.86 -1.95 4.05
C GLY A 155 5.59 -2.80 5.29
N ASP A 156 5.96 -4.08 5.20
CA ASP A 156 6.24 -4.91 6.39
C ASP A 156 7.28 -4.24 7.33
N ASP A 157 7.93 -3.15 6.87
CA ASP A 157 8.87 -2.28 7.58
C ASP A 157 8.34 -0.86 7.86
N ALA A 158 7.08 -0.52 7.60
CA ALA A 158 6.50 0.65 8.24
C ALA A 158 6.46 0.34 9.73
N GLN A 159 7.44 0.86 10.48
CA GLN A 159 7.44 0.82 11.93
C GLN A 159 6.05 1.28 12.36
N ASP A 160 5.24 0.31 12.80
CA ASP A 160 3.95 0.61 13.40
C ASP A 160 4.17 1.74 14.39
N ALA A 161 3.33 2.76 14.39
CA ALA A 161 3.48 3.90 15.28
C ALA A 161 3.81 3.38 16.69
N PRO A 162 4.82 3.92 17.38
CA PRO A 162 5.28 3.37 18.67
C PRO A 162 4.12 3.15 19.66
N GLU A 163 3.10 4.00 19.59
CA GLU A 163 1.87 3.88 20.37
C GLU A 163 1.06 2.64 20.02
N MET A 164 0.96 2.33 18.72
CA MET A 164 0.21 1.17 18.24
C MET A 164 0.93 -0.14 18.51
N GLN A 165 2.28 -0.13 18.42
CA GLN A 165 3.10 -1.27 18.85
C GLN A 165 2.93 -1.54 20.35
N LYS A 166 2.96 -0.49 21.18
CA LYS A 166 2.76 -0.60 22.62
C LYS A 166 1.39 -1.20 22.92
N LEU A 167 0.33 -0.67 22.30
CA LEU A 167 -1.04 -1.15 22.45
C LEU A 167 -1.19 -2.63 22.05
N SER A 168 -0.59 -3.02 20.92
CA SER A 168 -0.60 -4.42 20.46
C SER A 168 0.14 -5.35 21.42
N LEU A 169 1.27 -4.91 22.00
CA LEU A 169 2.01 -5.68 22.99
C LEU A 169 1.25 -5.79 24.32
N GLU A 170 0.55 -4.76 24.75
CA GLU A 170 -0.35 -4.78 25.92
C GLU A 170 -1.46 -5.82 25.73
N TYR A 171 -2.09 -5.84 24.54
CA TYR A 171 -3.07 -6.87 24.17
C TYR A 171 -2.47 -8.28 24.25
N LEU A 172 -1.35 -8.52 23.59
CA LEU A 172 -0.70 -9.84 23.54
C LEU A 172 -0.25 -10.28 24.93
N SER A 173 0.23 -9.36 25.77
CA SER A 173 0.56 -9.64 27.17
C SER A 173 -0.68 -10.01 28.00
N ALA A 174 -1.82 -9.34 27.76
CA ALA A 174 -3.09 -9.69 28.41
C ALA A 174 -3.55 -11.10 28.01
N VAL A 175 -3.45 -11.45 26.73
CA VAL A 175 -3.75 -12.80 26.21
C VAL A 175 -2.81 -13.85 26.80
N ALA A 176 -1.50 -13.62 26.75
CA ALA A 176 -0.47 -14.54 27.25
C ALA A 176 -0.59 -14.79 28.77
N SER A 177 -1.07 -13.80 29.53
CA SER A 177 -1.31 -13.96 30.97
C SER A 177 -2.40 -14.98 31.32
N GLY A 178 -3.26 -15.33 30.35
CA GLY A 178 -4.41 -16.23 30.55
C GLY A 178 -5.51 -15.67 31.47
N LEU A 179 -5.37 -14.42 31.98
CA LEU A 179 -6.32 -13.79 32.88
C LEU A 179 -7.41 -13.06 32.12
N LYS A 180 -8.66 -13.55 32.24
CA LYS A 180 -9.83 -12.90 31.60
C LYS A 180 -9.98 -11.43 32.00
N SER A 181 -9.71 -11.08 33.27
CA SER A 181 -9.84 -9.71 33.76
C SER A 181 -8.98 -8.72 32.99
N LYS A 182 -7.70 -9.07 32.72
CA LYS A 182 -6.79 -8.21 31.96
C LYS A 182 -7.26 -8.01 30.51
N LEU A 183 -7.76 -9.07 29.88
CA LEU A 183 -8.29 -8.97 28.52
C LEU A 183 -9.58 -8.15 28.48
N CYS A 184 -10.45 -8.28 29.50
CA CYS A 184 -11.65 -7.44 29.65
C CYS A 184 -11.27 -5.97 29.81
N GLU A 185 -10.36 -5.65 30.72
CA GLU A 185 -9.88 -4.26 30.95
C GLU A 185 -9.34 -3.65 29.66
N PHE A 186 -8.51 -4.40 28.94
CA PHE A 186 -7.97 -3.96 27.64
C PHE A 186 -9.08 -3.66 26.63
N CYS A 187 -10.02 -4.60 26.45
CA CYS A 187 -11.09 -4.46 25.47
C CYS A 187 -12.01 -3.28 25.79
N PHE A 188 -12.41 -3.10 27.05
CA PHE A 188 -13.26 -1.98 27.47
C PHE A 188 -12.56 -0.62 27.36
N ALA A 189 -11.26 -0.56 27.65
CA ALA A 189 -10.49 0.67 27.52
C ALA A 189 -10.38 1.14 26.05
N ASN A 190 -10.48 0.21 25.08
CA ASN A 190 -10.23 0.49 23.66
C ASN A 190 -11.46 0.35 22.76
N GLU A 191 -12.65 -0.05 23.29
CA GLU A 191 -13.86 -0.24 22.47
C GLU A 191 -14.41 1.06 21.82
N GLY A 192 -13.99 2.22 22.33
CA GLY A 192 -14.33 3.54 21.79
C GLY A 192 -13.37 4.07 20.70
N MET A 193 -12.40 3.26 20.29
CA MET A 193 -11.43 3.64 19.24
C MET A 193 -12.15 3.91 17.92
N ASP A 194 -11.60 4.81 17.09
CA ASP A 194 -12.10 5.02 15.74
C ASP A 194 -11.73 3.87 14.78
N VAL A 195 -12.43 3.77 13.66
CA VAL A 195 -12.25 2.68 12.69
C VAL A 195 -10.84 2.63 12.10
N PRO A 196 -10.20 3.75 11.71
CA PRO A 196 -8.82 3.75 11.24
C PRO A 196 -7.83 3.23 12.28
N SER A 197 -7.91 3.70 13.52
CA SER A 197 -7.04 3.25 14.61
C SER A 197 -7.25 1.77 14.95
N ALA A 198 -8.49 1.28 14.91
CA ALA A 198 -8.79 -0.13 15.09
C ALA A 198 -8.21 -1.00 13.98
N ALA A 199 -8.23 -0.53 12.73
CA ALA A 199 -7.62 -1.21 11.61
C ALA A 199 -6.08 -1.28 11.75
N ASP A 200 -5.46 -0.19 12.20
CA ASP A 200 -4.03 -0.14 12.48
C ASP A 200 -3.62 -1.05 13.64
N PHE A 201 -4.41 -1.11 14.72
CA PHE A 201 -4.21 -2.05 15.82
C PHE A 201 -4.25 -3.50 15.36
N ILE A 202 -5.27 -3.89 14.58
CA ILE A 202 -5.42 -5.26 14.06
C ILE A 202 -4.22 -5.61 13.16
N ARG A 203 -3.78 -4.69 12.30
CA ARG A 203 -2.64 -4.90 11.42
C ARG A 203 -1.33 -5.04 12.20
N CYS A 204 -1.06 -4.13 13.13
CA CYS A 204 0.13 -4.17 13.97
C CYS A 204 0.20 -5.47 14.78
N THR A 205 -0.91 -5.87 15.38
CA THR A 205 -1.02 -7.13 16.13
C THR A 205 -0.74 -8.33 15.25
N SER A 206 -1.28 -8.36 14.00
CA SER A 206 -1.01 -9.45 13.04
C SER A 206 0.47 -9.54 12.67
N ASN A 207 1.14 -8.39 12.48
CA ASN A 207 2.58 -8.34 12.17
C ASN A 207 3.41 -8.89 13.32
N ILE A 208 3.12 -8.46 14.56
CA ILE A 208 3.81 -8.95 15.75
C ILE A 208 3.62 -10.46 15.93
N LEU A 209 2.40 -10.98 15.75
CA LEU A 209 2.11 -12.42 15.81
C LEU A 209 2.86 -13.21 14.72
N THR A 210 2.99 -12.65 13.52
CA THR A 210 3.77 -13.26 12.43
C THR A 210 5.25 -13.30 12.76
N ASP A 211 5.80 -12.23 13.35
CA ASP A 211 7.19 -12.20 13.81
C ASP A 211 7.44 -13.20 14.94
N MET A 212 6.49 -13.39 15.86
CA MET A 212 6.56 -14.43 16.89
C MET A 212 6.52 -15.84 16.28
N LEU A 213 5.65 -16.06 15.28
CA LEU A 213 5.54 -17.34 14.60
C LEU A 213 6.78 -17.70 13.78
N THR A 214 7.48 -16.71 13.24
CA THR A 214 8.71 -16.85 12.44
C THR A 214 10.00 -16.76 13.28
N PHE A 215 9.89 -16.79 14.60
CA PHE A 215 11.00 -16.70 15.57
C PHE A 215 11.84 -15.41 15.47
N LYS A 216 11.31 -14.36 14.88
CA LYS A 216 11.93 -13.02 14.87
C LYS A 216 11.70 -12.26 16.17
N ARG A 217 10.72 -12.67 16.96
CA ARG A 217 10.32 -12.08 18.25
C ARG A 217 9.95 -13.17 19.25
N ASP A 218 10.15 -12.89 20.54
CA ASP A 218 9.73 -13.80 21.62
C ASP A 218 8.22 -14.01 21.64
N ALA A 219 7.80 -15.27 21.70
CA ALA A 219 6.38 -15.70 21.66
C ALA A 219 5.63 -15.50 22.99
N MET A 220 6.24 -14.88 24.02
CA MET A 220 5.62 -14.67 25.34
C MET A 220 5.07 -15.96 25.99
N GLY A 221 5.68 -17.11 25.69
CA GLY A 221 5.22 -18.39 26.21
C GLY A 221 4.02 -19.00 25.47
N MET A 222 3.51 -18.36 24.42
CA MET A 222 2.40 -18.89 23.61
C MET A 222 2.85 -19.98 22.65
N LYS A 223 2.01 -21.03 22.48
CA LYS A 223 2.27 -22.12 21.55
C LYS A 223 1.94 -21.71 20.10
N LYS A 224 2.51 -22.43 19.14
CA LYS A 224 2.30 -22.19 17.71
C LYS A 224 0.81 -22.18 17.32
N ASP A 225 0.03 -23.10 17.87
CA ASP A 225 -1.41 -23.20 17.57
C ASP A 225 -2.20 -22.00 18.12
N GLU A 226 -1.79 -21.47 19.28
CA GLU A 226 -2.36 -20.26 19.89
C GLU A 226 -2.06 -19.02 19.03
N LEU A 227 -0.80 -18.87 18.59
CA LEU A 227 -0.39 -17.78 17.68
C LEU A 227 -1.18 -17.84 16.36
N MET A 228 -1.33 -19.02 15.77
CA MET A 228 -2.12 -19.20 14.55
C MET A 228 -3.62 -18.90 14.78
N GLY A 229 -4.15 -19.25 15.93
CA GLY A 229 -5.53 -18.92 16.33
C GLY A 229 -5.75 -17.42 16.42
N LEU A 230 -4.80 -16.69 17.02
CA LEU A 230 -4.85 -15.23 17.13
C LEU A 230 -4.70 -14.52 15.77
N ILE A 231 -3.84 -15.02 14.87
CA ILE A 231 -3.71 -14.50 13.50
C ILE A 231 -5.06 -14.61 12.77
N ARG A 232 -5.70 -15.79 12.81
CA ARG A 232 -7.04 -16.00 12.21
C ARG A 232 -8.07 -15.05 12.80
N LEU A 233 -8.04 -14.82 14.12
CA LEU A 233 -8.93 -13.88 14.78
C LEU A 233 -8.70 -12.43 14.27
N MET A 234 -7.45 -12.01 14.10
CA MET A 234 -7.15 -10.68 13.54
C MET A 234 -7.63 -10.55 12.09
N ASP A 235 -7.51 -11.61 11.29
CA ASP A 235 -8.02 -11.62 9.91
C ASP A 235 -9.56 -11.54 9.88
N GLU A 236 -10.25 -12.28 10.75
CA GLU A 236 -11.71 -12.14 10.90
C GLU A 236 -12.09 -10.71 11.29
N CYS A 237 -11.44 -10.12 12.30
CA CYS A 237 -11.67 -8.74 12.72
C CYS A 237 -11.47 -7.75 11.56
N ARG A 238 -10.43 -7.93 10.76
CA ARG A 238 -10.16 -7.12 9.56
C ARG A 238 -11.30 -7.22 8.55
N MET A 239 -11.84 -8.43 8.32
CA MET A 239 -12.97 -8.62 7.41
C MET A 239 -14.24 -7.93 7.92
N TYR A 240 -14.54 -8.03 9.21
CA TYR A 240 -15.71 -7.37 9.79
C TYR A 240 -15.62 -5.84 9.77
N LEU A 241 -14.43 -5.26 9.96
CA LEU A 241 -14.24 -3.80 9.80
C LEU A 241 -14.55 -3.33 8.38
N LYS A 242 -14.23 -4.11 7.35
CA LYS A 242 -14.52 -3.77 5.94
C LYS A 242 -16.02 -3.71 5.62
N VAL A 243 -16.85 -4.45 6.35
CA VAL A 243 -18.32 -4.43 6.19
C VAL A 243 -19.01 -3.49 7.19
N ASN A 244 -18.28 -2.53 7.73
CA ASN A 244 -18.79 -1.47 8.60
C ASN A 244 -19.34 -1.96 9.94
N THR A 245 -18.84 -3.08 10.46
CA THR A 245 -19.15 -3.54 11.80
C THR A 245 -18.48 -2.60 12.80
N GLY A 246 -19.24 -2.09 13.75
CA GLY A 246 -18.73 -1.13 14.74
C GLY A 246 -17.55 -1.69 15.56
N VAL A 247 -16.58 -0.84 15.90
CA VAL A 247 -15.36 -1.20 16.63
C VAL A 247 -15.66 -1.92 17.94
N LYS A 248 -16.72 -1.52 18.64
CA LYS A 248 -17.21 -2.18 19.85
C LYS A 248 -17.47 -3.69 19.64
N HIS A 249 -18.04 -4.08 18.50
CA HIS A 249 -18.26 -5.50 18.18
C HIS A 249 -16.95 -6.24 17.91
N ILE A 250 -15.97 -5.57 17.30
CA ILE A 250 -14.63 -6.12 17.08
C ILE A 250 -13.95 -6.46 18.41
N PHE A 251 -13.95 -5.51 19.37
CA PHE A 251 -13.39 -5.77 20.69
C PHE A 251 -14.20 -6.83 21.47
N GLY A 252 -15.52 -6.89 21.28
CA GLY A 252 -16.34 -7.98 21.79
C GLY A 252 -15.93 -9.35 21.23
N MET A 253 -15.65 -9.46 19.93
CA MET A 253 -15.11 -10.69 19.30
C MET A 253 -13.74 -11.05 19.86
N ILE A 254 -12.85 -10.07 19.99
CA ILE A 254 -11.50 -10.26 20.55
C ILE A 254 -11.61 -10.79 22.00
N LEU A 255 -12.53 -10.27 22.79
CA LEU A 255 -12.76 -10.72 24.17
C LEU A 255 -13.27 -12.17 24.26
N VAL A 256 -14.18 -12.56 23.35
CA VAL A 256 -14.81 -13.89 23.38
C VAL A 256 -13.88 -14.95 22.77
N LYS A 257 -13.26 -14.67 21.64
CA LYS A 257 -12.43 -15.61 20.87
C LYS A 257 -10.94 -15.51 21.17
N GLY A 258 -10.46 -14.41 21.76
CA GLY A 258 -9.04 -14.14 22.03
C GLY A 258 -8.38 -15.03 23.08
N LYS A 259 -9.11 -16.01 23.59
CA LYS A 259 -8.53 -17.08 24.42
C LYS A 259 -8.04 -18.19 23.54
N GLY A 260 -6.72 -18.35 23.46
CA GLY A 260 -6.18 -19.65 23.19
C GLY A 260 -6.77 -20.67 24.19
N LYS A 261 -7.37 -21.72 23.66
CA LYS A 261 -7.74 -22.89 24.45
C LYS A 261 -6.48 -23.57 24.97
#